data_aed461f801234da1bfb6a731f9e0f4e7
#
_entry.id   aed461f801234da1bfb6a731f9e0f4e7
#
_cell.length_a   1.000
_cell.length_b   1.000
_cell.length_c   1.000
_cell.angle_alpha   90.00
_cell.angle_beta   90.00
_cell.angle_gamma   90.00
#
_symmetry.space_group_name_H-M   'P 1'
#
loop_
_entity.id
_entity.type
_entity.pdbx_description
1 polymer ?
#
loop_
_entity_poly.entity_id
_entity_poly.type
_entity_poly.pdbx_seq_one_letter_code
_entity_poly.pdbx_strand_id
1 'polypeptide(L)'
;MTKTLPPAPHDARAGQPRPVPPPRPRVTGWSRLRWLAWPLYLTCLLWFLRTEGIPAANDVLFLWLIAALLTAAVHSGHGPRGFLLVLRDWVPVMAVVWAYSLLRGYGAHTPWAPHWLPQLRFDEVLGFGETWTVRLQHALYTAGSPHWYDYAAVTVYLSHFFVVFLLLAVLWRRAHHRFRQLLAAYLTLTFAGFATYLLYPADPPWLVSQEGNLPHLSRVVWEVISVSGLPQADSLLENGSQFANDVAAMPSLHSAYPAMLLFFFWPTAKRWLRAALVAYPLAMTFTLVYGAEHFIIDVFVGWAYAAVVVFGLRRLRNRRAAAATSGPAPAPGPAQDTAERAAGLTAERAAEEIARDTAERAAKEAKEAKDTAKDAAKGTADLAG
;
A
#
# COMPACT_ATOMS: atom_id res chain seq x y z
N MET A 1 -48.39 34.34 61.16
CA MET A 1 -47.79 33.17 60.44
C MET A 1 -46.59 33.64 59.63
N THR A 2 -45.44 33.64 60.27
CA THR A 2 -44.14 34.02 59.66
C THR A 2 -43.47 32.78 59.06
N LYS A 3 -43.34 32.74 57.74
CA LYS A 3 -42.74 31.66 57.02
C LYS A 3 -41.21 31.88 56.97
N THR A 4 -40.44 31.09 57.69
CA THR A 4 -39.02 31.06 57.70
C THR A 4 -38.51 30.36 56.42
N LEU A 5 -37.68 31.06 55.61
CA LEU A 5 -37.00 30.51 54.47
C LEU A 5 -35.82 29.61 54.92
N PRO A 6 -35.54 28.49 54.23
CA PRO A 6 -34.35 27.66 54.49
C PRO A 6 -33.05 28.36 54.08
N PRO A 7 -31.93 28.07 54.76
CA PRO A 7 -30.64 28.69 54.45
C PRO A 7 -30.12 28.21 53.08
N ALA A 8 -29.48 29.11 52.34
CA ALA A 8 -28.86 28.85 51.05
C ALA A 8 -27.70 27.82 51.18
N PRO A 9 -27.50 26.93 50.18
CA PRO A 9 -26.42 25.96 50.24
C PRO A 9 -25.05 26.67 50.20
N HIS A 10 -24.20 26.33 51.17
CA HIS A 10 -22.80 26.78 51.21
C HIS A 10 -22.06 26.28 49.97
N ASP A 11 -21.55 27.22 49.18
CA ASP A 11 -20.75 26.95 47.98
C ASP A 11 -19.35 26.43 48.41
N ALA A 12 -19.23 25.11 48.48
CA ALA A 12 -17.98 24.40 48.87
C ALA A 12 -16.86 24.50 47.84
N ARG A 13 -16.98 25.39 46.84
CA ARG A 13 -15.95 25.58 45.76
C ARG A 13 -15.00 26.75 46.01
N ALA A 14 -15.07 27.44 47.10
CA ALA A 14 -14.20 28.58 47.43
C ALA A 14 -12.84 28.14 48.02
N GLY A 15 -12.04 27.36 47.31
CA GLY A 15 -10.72 26.95 47.83
C GLY A 15 -9.86 26.11 46.88
N GLN A 16 -10.40 25.73 45.71
CA GLN A 16 -9.54 25.02 44.74
C GLN A 16 -8.61 26.00 44.01
N PRO A 17 -7.26 25.80 44.04
CA PRO A 17 -6.33 26.64 43.30
C PRO A 17 -6.71 26.53 41.81
N ARG A 18 -6.85 27.67 41.12
CA ARG A 18 -7.11 27.70 39.67
C ARG A 18 -5.99 26.92 38.97
N PRO A 19 -6.34 25.97 38.05
CA PRO A 19 -5.34 25.25 37.32
C PRO A 19 -4.43 26.26 36.62
N VAL A 20 -3.14 26.16 36.87
CA VAL A 20 -2.11 26.98 36.20
C VAL A 20 -2.20 26.66 34.71
N PRO A 21 -2.44 27.65 33.83
CA PRO A 21 -2.52 27.37 32.40
C PRO A 21 -1.20 26.75 31.95
N PRO A 22 -1.21 25.72 31.08
CA PRO A 22 0.00 25.08 30.60
C PRO A 22 0.92 26.15 29.98
N PRO A 23 2.24 26.06 30.18
CA PRO A 23 3.18 27.02 29.63
C PRO A 23 2.97 27.12 28.10
N ARG A 24 2.77 28.35 27.62
CA ARG A 24 2.60 28.59 26.18
C ARG A 24 3.84 28.04 25.46
N PRO A 25 3.66 27.24 24.40
CA PRO A 25 4.79 26.67 23.66
C PRO A 25 5.72 27.84 23.24
N ARG A 26 6.99 27.78 23.64
CA ARG A 26 7.99 28.74 23.20
C ARG A 26 8.01 28.73 21.67
N VAL A 27 7.75 29.89 21.06
CA VAL A 27 7.88 30.11 19.62
C VAL A 27 9.37 30.02 19.29
N THR A 28 9.85 28.83 19.00
CA THR A 28 11.24 28.61 18.57
C THR A 28 11.42 29.15 17.16
N GLY A 29 12.65 29.50 16.74
CA GLY A 29 12.94 30.02 15.39
C GLY A 29 12.41 29.16 14.25
N TRP A 30 12.15 27.85 14.48
CA TRP A 30 11.48 26.90 13.59
C TRP A 30 10.06 27.30 13.19
N SER A 31 9.35 28.08 14.03
CA SER A 31 7.99 28.52 13.71
C SER A 31 7.92 29.55 12.59
N ARG A 32 8.97 30.35 12.39
CA ARG A 32 9.09 31.29 11.26
C ARG A 32 9.56 30.56 10.00
N LEU A 33 10.49 29.64 10.11
CA LEU A 33 11.03 28.86 9.00
C LEU A 33 9.96 28.02 8.30
N ARG A 34 8.98 27.47 9.03
CA ARG A 34 7.92 26.63 8.44
C ARG A 34 7.08 27.36 7.38
N TRP A 35 6.88 28.68 7.54
CA TRP A 35 6.08 29.44 6.57
C TRP A 35 6.86 29.79 5.29
N LEU A 36 8.20 29.85 5.38
CA LEU A 36 9.08 30.10 4.25
C LEU A 36 9.45 28.82 3.49
N ALA A 37 9.35 27.68 4.12
CA ALA A 37 9.82 26.41 3.54
C ALA A 37 9.08 26.04 2.24
N TRP A 38 7.75 26.13 2.21
CA TRP A 38 6.99 25.86 0.98
C TRP A 38 7.18 26.90 -0.14
N PRO A 39 7.11 28.20 0.14
CA PRO A 39 7.45 29.21 -0.87
C PRO A 39 8.85 28.99 -1.47
N LEU A 40 9.86 28.77 -0.64
CA LEU A 40 11.22 28.51 -1.11
C LEU A 40 11.29 27.25 -1.99
N TYR A 41 10.72 26.14 -1.52
CA TYR A 41 10.66 24.90 -2.30
C TYR A 41 10.00 25.12 -3.66
N LEU A 42 8.82 25.76 -3.67
CA LEU A 42 8.07 26.00 -4.91
C LEU A 42 8.82 26.94 -5.85
N THR A 43 9.48 27.97 -5.31
CA THR A 43 10.30 28.89 -6.13
C THR A 43 11.47 28.13 -6.77
N CYS A 44 12.20 27.34 -5.99
CA CYS A 44 13.29 26.52 -6.52
C CYS A 44 12.80 25.48 -7.54
N LEU A 45 11.67 24.84 -7.29
CA LEU A 45 11.08 23.87 -8.24
C LEU A 45 10.65 24.56 -9.52
N LEU A 46 9.95 25.71 -9.46
CA LEU A 46 9.53 26.46 -10.63
C LEU A 46 10.71 26.99 -11.43
N TRP A 47 11.76 27.47 -10.74
CA TRP A 47 13.00 27.86 -11.39
C TRP A 47 13.64 26.68 -12.11
N PHE A 48 13.77 25.54 -11.44
CA PHE A 48 14.29 24.31 -12.03
C PHE A 48 13.46 23.86 -13.26
N LEU A 49 12.12 23.81 -13.12
CA LEU A 49 11.24 23.44 -14.25
C LEU A 49 11.36 24.38 -15.44
N ARG A 50 11.75 25.63 -15.19
CA ARG A 50 11.92 26.63 -16.24
C ARG A 50 13.29 26.57 -16.90
N THR A 51 14.35 26.17 -16.19
CA THR A 51 15.73 26.10 -16.70
C THR A 51 16.10 24.70 -17.21
N GLU A 52 15.75 23.67 -16.50
CA GLU A 52 16.15 22.28 -16.76
C GLU A 52 15.01 21.41 -17.27
N GLY A 53 13.75 21.87 -17.16
CA GLY A 53 12.58 21.14 -17.60
C GLY A 53 12.04 20.13 -16.59
N ILE A 54 11.28 19.14 -17.10
CA ILE A 54 10.64 18.13 -16.25
C ILE A 54 11.70 17.12 -15.79
N PRO A 55 11.81 16.81 -14.46
CA PRO A 55 12.79 15.83 -13.96
C PRO A 55 12.39 14.41 -14.35
N ALA A 56 12.73 13.99 -15.55
CA ALA A 56 12.45 12.63 -16.03
C ALA A 56 13.48 11.60 -15.51
N ALA A 57 14.68 12.04 -15.12
CA ALA A 57 15.66 11.19 -14.47
C ALA A 57 15.26 10.84 -13.04
N ASN A 58 15.32 9.56 -12.67
CA ASN A 58 14.86 9.07 -11.38
C ASN A 58 15.57 9.72 -10.18
N ASP A 59 16.87 9.99 -10.30
CA ASP A 59 17.70 10.63 -9.26
C ASP A 59 17.22 12.07 -8.98
N VAL A 60 17.02 12.86 -10.03
CA VAL A 60 16.52 14.24 -9.92
C VAL A 60 15.10 14.26 -9.37
N LEU A 61 14.22 13.38 -9.87
CA LEU A 61 12.87 13.22 -9.33
C LEU A 61 12.88 12.91 -7.83
N PHE A 62 13.73 11.98 -7.40
CA PHE A 62 13.85 11.61 -5.99
C PHE A 62 14.41 12.74 -5.13
N LEU A 63 15.37 13.51 -5.63
CA LEU A 63 15.87 14.68 -4.94
C LEU A 63 14.74 15.69 -4.66
N TRP A 64 13.92 16.01 -5.67
CA TRP A 64 12.76 16.90 -5.51
C TRP A 64 11.70 16.31 -4.58
N LEU A 65 11.45 15.00 -4.65
CA LEU A 65 10.52 14.33 -3.74
C LEU A 65 11.00 14.38 -2.28
N ILE A 66 12.27 14.08 -2.04
CA ILE A 66 12.88 14.17 -0.70
C ILE A 66 12.84 15.62 -0.21
N ALA A 67 13.19 16.59 -1.03
CA ALA A 67 13.09 18.00 -0.70
C ALA A 67 11.66 18.42 -0.32
N ALA A 68 10.63 17.93 -1.04
CA ALA A 68 9.23 18.14 -0.68
C ALA A 68 8.85 17.50 0.66
N LEU A 69 9.32 16.30 0.94
CA LEU A 69 9.07 15.61 2.21
C LEU A 69 9.77 16.27 3.38
N LEU A 70 11.00 16.76 3.18
CA LEU A 70 11.74 17.54 4.16
C LEU A 70 11.05 18.88 4.43
N THR A 71 10.63 19.59 3.39
CA THR A 71 9.83 20.82 3.48
C THR A 71 8.54 20.58 4.29
N ALA A 72 7.85 19.49 4.00
CA ALA A 72 6.66 19.09 4.75
C ALA A 72 6.95 18.73 6.21
N ALA A 73 8.11 18.15 6.52
CA ALA A 73 8.55 17.85 7.89
C ALA A 73 8.83 19.15 8.67
N VAL A 74 9.47 20.14 8.04
CA VAL A 74 9.69 21.49 8.62
C VAL A 74 8.34 22.16 8.88
N HIS A 75 7.45 22.16 7.90
CA HIS A 75 6.14 22.81 7.99
C HIS A 75 5.27 22.21 9.11
N SER A 76 5.30 20.89 9.30
CA SER A 76 4.54 20.19 10.33
C SER A 76 5.11 20.31 11.74
N GLY A 77 6.25 20.96 11.92
CA GLY A 77 6.86 21.22 13.22
C GLY A 77 7.47 20.00 13.91
N HIS A 78 7.71 18.91 13.18
CA HIS A 78 8.34 17.69 13.73
C HIS A 78 9.83 17.86 14.08
N GLY A 79 10.43 19.02 13.79
CA GLY A 79 11.83 19.33 14.12
C GLY A 79 12.83 18.35 13.49
N PRO A 80 14.03 18.21 14.08
CA PRO A 80 15.10 17.34 13.55
C PRO A 80 14.69 15.86 13.42
N ARG A 81 13.78 15.38 14.28
CA ARG A 81 13.29 14.00 14.22
C ARG A 81 12.52 13.73 12.91
N GLY A 82 11.75 14.71 12.43
CA GLY A 82 11.05 14.59 11.15
C GLY A 82 12.01 14.42 9.98
N PHE A 83 13.11 15.16 9.96
CA PHE A 83 14.20 15.02 8.99
C PHE A 83 14.81 13.62 9.00
N LEU A 84 15.19 13.13 10.18
CA LEU A 84 15.78 11.81 10.33
C LEU A 84 14.84 10.70 9.85
N LEU A 85 13.53 10.82 10.08
CA LEU A 85 12.56 9.86 9.58
C LEU A 85 12.46 9.86 8.04
N VAL A 86 12.47 11.05 7.41
CA VAL A 86 12.50 11.15 5.95
C VAL A 86 13.75 10.46 5.40
N LEU A 87 14.93 10.85 5.91
CA LEU A 87 16.20 10.27 5.43
C LEU A 87 16.25 8.76 5.64
N ARG A 88 15.90 8.30 6.84
CA ARG A 88 15.90 6.86 7.15
C ARG A 88 15.03 6.03 6.21
N ASP A 89 13.83 6.53 5.90
CA ASP A 89 12.84 5.75 5.15
C ASP A 89 13.00 5.92 3.62
N TRP A 90 13.48 7.09 3.14
CA TRP A 90 13.52 7.39 1.70
C TRP A 90 14.89 7.27 1.06
N VAL A 91 15.99 7.50 1.79
CA VAL A 91 17.35 7.31 1.23
C VAL A 91 17.58 5.86 0.78
N PRO A 92 17.20 4.82 1.55
CA PRO A 92 17.30 3.45 1.08
C PRO A 92 16.45 3.17 -0.16
N VAL A 93 15.23 3.73 -0.24
CA VAL A 93 14.37 3.59 -1.43
C VAL A 93 15.04 4.20 -2.65
N MET A 94 15.57 5.41 -2.52
CA MET A 94 16.32 6.10 -3.58
C MET A 94 17.53 5.27 -4.02
N ALA A 95 18.32 4.77 -3.08
CA ALA A 95 19.50 3.97 -3.38
C ALA A 95 19.15 2.69 -4.16
N VAL A 96 18.04 2.00 -3.79
CA VAL A 96 17.57 0.80 -4.49
C VAL A 96 17.09 1.14 -5.90
N VAL A 97 16.33 2.23 -6.09
CA VAL A 97 15.84 2.63 -7.41
C VAL A 97 16.99 3.11 -8.31
N TRP A 98 17.95 3.82 -7.74
CA TRP A 98 19.15 4.22 -8.47
C TRP A 98 20.01 3.03 -8.88
N ALA A 99 20.24 2.08 -7.95
CA ALA A 99 20.93 0.82 -8.27
C ALA A 99 20.19 0.04 -9.38
N TYR A 100 18.85 0.00 -9.34
CA TYR A 100 18.04 -0.59 -10.41
C TYR A 100 18.26 0.13 -11.75
N SER A 101 18.31 1.46 -11.78
CA SER A 101 18.57 2.21 -13.02
C SER A 101 19.93 1.87 -13.63
N LEU A 102 20.98 1.76 -12.80
CA LEU A 102 22.30 1.30 -13.25
C LEU A 102 22.27 -0.13 -13.81
N LEU A 103 21.65 -1.05 -13.06
CA LEU A 103 21.52 -2.46 -13.47
C LEU A 103 20.74 -2.59 -14.78
N ARG A 104 19.71 -1.76 -15.01
CA ARG A 104 18.92 -1.75 -16.23
C ARG A 104 19.77 -1.39 -17.45
N GLY A 105 20.64 -0.40 -17.34
CA GLY A 105 21.59 -0.04 -18.41
C GLY A 105 22.55 -1.17 -18.75
N TYR A 106 23.07 -1.88 -17.74
CA TYR A 106 23.88 -3.10 -17.98
C TYR A 106 23.07 -4.23 -18.61
N GLY A 107 21.81 -4.36 -18.26
CA GLY A 107 20.89 -5.37 -18.81
C GLY A 107 20.61 -5.26 -20.30
N ALA A 108 20.94 -4.12 -20.93
CA ALA A 108 20.88 -3.98 -22.40
C ALA A 108 21.93 -4.84 -23.14
N HIS A 109 22.96 -5.32 -22.45
CA HIS A 109 24.07 -6.07 -23.03
C HIS A 109 23.99 -7.58 -22.70
N THR A 110 22.80 -8.16 -22.82
CA THR A 110 22.61 -9.60 -22.61
C THR A 110 23.19 -10.39 -23.80
N PRO A 111 23.70 -11.63 -23.59
CA PRO A 111 24.19 -12.47 -24.68
C PRO A 111 23.07 -13.09 -25.53
N TRP A 112 21.80 -12.88 -25.14
CA TRP A 112 20.64 -13.44 -25.82
C TRP A 112 20.17 -12.50 -26.92
N ALA A 113 19.79 -13.04 -28.07
CA ALA A 113 19.11 -12.28 -29.11
C ALA A 113 17.71 -11.86 -28.61
N PRO A 114 17.31 -10.59 -28.80
CA PRO A 114 16.00 -10.15 -28.40
C PRO A 114 14.87 -10.88 -29.14
N HIS A 115 13.77 -11.10 -28.44
CA HIS A 115 12.59 -11.75 -28.98
C HIS A 115 11.57 -10.70 -29.42
N TRP A 116 11.06 -10.81 -30.64
CA TRP A 116 9.99 -9.96 -31.17
C TRP A 116 8.91 -10.75 -31.92
N LEU A 117 9.29 -11.86 -32.57
CA LEU A 117 8.38 -12.62 -33.40
C LEU A 117 7.19 -13.23 -32.63
N PRO A 118 7.37 -13.83 -31.45
CA PRO A 118 6.21 -14.33 -30.67
C PRO A 118 5.24 -13.21 -30.28
N GLN A 119 5.74 -12.02 -29.93
CA GLN A 119 4.93 -10.85 -29.57
C GLN A 119 4.18 -10.32 -30.79
N LEU A 120 4.87 -10.18 -31.92
CA LEU A 120 4.26 -9.76 -33.18
C LEU A 120 3.11 -10.71 -33.59
N ARG A 121 3.38 -12.02 -33.59
CA ARG A 121 2.38 -13.02 -33.94
C ARG A 121 1.13 -12.99 -33.05
N PHE A 122 1.34 -12.78 -31.76
CA PHE A 122 0.22 -12.62 -30.83
C PHE A 122 -0.63 -11.38 -31.16
N ASP A 123 0.02 -10.24 -31.45
CA ASP A 123 -0.67 -9.01 -31.83
C ASP A 123 -1.37 -9.11 -33.18
N GLU A 124 -0.77 -9.77 -34.16
CA GLU A 124 -1.40 -10.05 -35.46
C GLU A 124 -2.68 -10.89 -35.30
N VAL A 125 -2.65 -11.92 -34.45
CA VAL A 125 -3.83 -12.74 -34.16
C VAL A 125 -4.94 -11.89 -33.53
N LEU A 126 -4.62 -11.08 -32.53
CA LEU A 126 -5.60 -10.19 -31.88
C LEU A 126 -6.10 -9.08 -32.82
N GLY A 127 -5.26 -8.66 -33.76
CA GLY A 127 -5.56 -7.61 -34.73
C GLY A 127 -6.09 -8.15 -36.06
N PHE A 128 -6.41 -9.45 -36.18
CA PHE A 128 -6.94 -10.05 -37.40
C PHE A 128 -6.03 -9.87 -38.63
N GLY A 129 -4.74 -10.12 -38.45
CA GLY A 129 -3.73 -10.08 -39.49
C GLY A 129 -2.87 -8.80 -39.54
N GLU A 130 -3.18 -7.79 -38.71
CA GLU A 130 -2.40 -6.57 -38.60
C GLU A 130 -2.30 -6.15 -37.13
N THR A 131 -1.12 -5.64 -36.69
CA THR A 131 -0.94 -5.20 -35.30
C THR A 131 -1.80 -3.97 -34.97
N TRP A 132 -2.27 -3.91 -33.73
CA TRP A 132 -3.02 -2.73 -33.25
C TRP A 132 -2.21 -1.45 -33.30
N THR A 133 -0.90 -1.50 -33.12
CA THR A 133 -0.02 -0.35 -33.24
C THR A 133 -0.08 0.26 -34.65
N VAL A 134 0.04 -0.55 -35.69
CA VAL A 134 -0.06 -0.09 -37.09
C VAL A 134 -1.42 0.54 -37.35
N ARG A 135 -2.51 -0.12 -36.94
CA ARG A 135 -3.86 0.39 -37.13
C ARG A 135 -4.13 1.72 -36.41
N LEU A 136 -3.70 1.80 -35.16
CA LEU A 136 -3.90 3.02 -34.37
C LEU A 136 -3.12 4.18 -34.93
N GLN A 137 -1.86 3.96 -35.37
CA GLN A 137 -1.08 5.04 -35.97
C GLN A 137 -1.63 5.47 -37.32
N HIS A 138 -2.02 4.53 -38.18
CA HIS A 138 -2.66 4.89 -39.46
C HIS A 138 -3.96 5.67 -39.27
N ALA A 139 -4.74 5.36 -38.22
CA ALA A 139 -6.03 6.00 -38.00
C ALA A 139 -5.92 7.36 -37.28
N LEU A 140 -4.94 7.52 -36.38
CA LEU A 140 -4.95 8.61 -35.42
C LEU A 140 -3.73 9.53 -35.51
N TYR A 141 -2.55 9.03 -35.99
CA TYR A 141 -1.32 9.79 -35.92
C TYR A 141 -1.02 10.51 -37.22
N THR A 142 -0.62 11.78 -37.12
CA THR A 142 -0.12 12.58 -38.24
C THR A 142 1.24 13.15 -37.85
N ALA A 143 2.31 12.67 -38.48
CA ALA A 143 3.68 13.10 -38.20
C ALA A 143 3.83 14.62 -38.35
N GLY A 144 4.48 15.26 -37.37
CA GLY A 144 4.72 16.71 -37.36
C GLY A 144 3.51 17.58 -37.05
N SER A 145 2.31 16.99 -36.82
CA SER A 145 1.08 17.72 -36.52
C SER A 145 0.29 17.04 -35.39
N PRO A 146 0.81 17.11 -34.13
CA PRO A 146 0.17 16.41 -33.02
C PRO A 146 -1.20 17.01 -32.67
N HIS A 147 -2.13 16.10 -32.38
CA HIS A 147 -3.48 16.41 -31.90
C HIS A 147 -3.52 16.46 -30.37
N TRP A 148 -4.63 16.91 -29.79
CA TRP A 148 -4.79 17.00 -28.32
C TRP A 148 -4.63 15.65 -27.61
N TYR A 149 -5.05 14.54 -28.24
CA TYR A 149 -4.94 13.20 -27.65
C TYR A 149 -3.50 12.67 -27.65
N ASP A 150 -2.62 13.17 -28.53
CA ASP A 150 -1.19 12.86 -28.51
C ASP A 150 -0.53 13.46 -27.27
N TYR A 151 -0.87 14.70 -26.91
CA TYR A 151 -0.44 15.32 -25.66
C TYR A 151 -1.04 14.62 -24.42
N ALA A 152 -2.27 14.12 -24.52
CA ALA A 152 -2.85 13.31 -23.47
C ALA A 152 -2.09 11.99 -23.31
N ALA A 153 -1.70 11.33 -24.40
CA ALA A 153 -0.86 10.13 -24.38
C ALA A 153 0.50 10.41 -23.73
N VAL A 154 1.18 11.51 -24.10
CA VAL A 154 2.43 11.94 -23.44
C VAL A 154 2.24 12.12 -21.95
N THR A 155 1.15 12.78 -21.52
CA THR A 155 0.85 13.01 -20.11
C THR A 155 0.65 11.68 -19.35
N VAL A 156 -0.08 10.74 -19.95
CA VAL A 156 -0.29 9.40 -19.37
C VAL A 156 1.03 8.64 -19.30
N TYR A 157 1.83 8.67 -20.34
CA TYR A 157 3.16 8.04 -20.36
C TYR A 157 4.06 8.58 -19.25
N LEU A 158 4.21 9.90 -19.17
CA LEU A 158 5.04 10.55 -18.17
C LEU A 158 4.55 10.29 -16.74
N SER A 159 3.23 10.08 -16.55
CA SER A 159 2.67 9.77 -15.23
C SER A 159 3.26 8.51 -14.58
N HIS A 160 3.77 7.56 -15.40
CA HIS A 160 4.49 6.37 -14.93
C HIS A 160 5.62 6.71 -13.95
N PHE A 161 6.37 7.75 -14.22
CA PHE A 161 7.53 8.14 -13.40
C PHE A 161 7.15 8.77 -12.06
N PHE A 162 5.94 9.33 -11.93
CA PHE A 162 5.56 10.14 -10.78
C PHE A 162 4.51 9.50 -9.86
N VAL A 163 3.50 8.85 -10.43
CA VAL A 163 2.28 8.49 -9.69
C VAL A 163 2.56 7.54 -8.55
N VAL A 164 3.41 6.51 -8.75
CA VAL A 164 3.72 5.55 -7.69
C VAL A 164 4.43 6.23 -6.52
N PHE A 165 5.40 7.10 -6.79
CA PHE A 165 6.17 7.80 -5.76
C PHE A 165 5.35 8.85 -5.01
N LEU A 166 4.45 9.55 -5.69
CA LEU A 166 3.51 10.46 -5.05
C LEU A 166 2.57 9.71 -4.10
N LEU A 167 2.05 8.56 -4.53
CA LEU A 167 1.21 7.72 -3.67
C LEU A 167 1.99 7.13 -2.50
N LEU A 168 3.24 6.71 -2.71
CA LEU A 168 4.13 6.29 -1.63
C LEU A 168 4.33 7.42 -0.62
N ALA A 169 4.58 8.66 -1.07
CA ALA A 169 4.74 9.82 -0.20
C ALA A 169 3.47 10.14 0.61
N VAL A 170 2.30 10.09 -0.03
CA VAL A 170 1.01 10.25 0.65
C VAL A 170 0.78 9.16 1.69
N LEU A 171 1.04 7.89 1.35
CA LEU A 171 0.88 6.77 2.27
C LEU A 171 1.90 6.82 3.41
N TRP A 172 3.15 7.23 3.14
CA TRP A 172 4.17 7.40 4.17
C TRP A 172 3.71 8.36 5.27
N ARG A 173 3.04 9.45 4.89
CA ARG A 173 2.51 10.43 5.84
C ARG A 173 1.22 9.99 6.54
N ARG A 174 0.33 9.29 5.85
CA ARG A 174 -1.03 9.01 6.32
C ARG A 174 -1.24 7.59 6.83
N ALA A 175 -0.50 6.62 6.30
CA ALA A 175 -0.72 5.20 6.57
C ALA A 175 0.58 4.40 6.35
N HIS A 176 1.54 4.55 7.26
CA HIS A 176 2.90 4.02 7.13
C HIS A 176 2.95 2.50 6.87
N HIS A 177 2.02 1.71 7.45
CA HIS A 177 1.94 0.29 7.17
C HIS A 177 1.57 0.02 5.70
N ARG A 178 0.67 0.83 5.10
CA ARG A 178 0.31 0.71 3.68
C ARG A 178 1.43 1.20 2.77
N PHE A 179 2.18 2.23 3.19
CA PHE A 179 3.40 2.64 2.51
C PHE A 179 4.36 1.46 2.35
N ARG A 180 4.68 0.75 3.44
CA ARG A 180 5.56 -0.42 3.39
C ARG A 180 5.02 -1.54 2.50
N GLN A 181 3.70 -1.73 2.46
CA GLN A 181 3.07 -2.73 1.60
C GLN A 181 3.17 -2.36 0.12
N LEU A 182 2.87 -1.10 -0.24
CA LEU A 182 2.97 -0.63 -1.62
C LEU A 182 4.43 -0.61 -2.08
N LEU A 183 5.35 -0.17 -1.23
CA LEU A 183 6.78 -0.18 -1.52
C LEU A 183 7.28 -1.61 -1.77
N ALA A 184 6.91 -2.57 -0.94
CA ALA A 184 7.26 -3.97 -1.15
C ALA A 184 6.70 -4.50 -2.48
N ALA A 185 5.46 -4.16 -2.83
CA ALA A 185 4.87 -4.56 -4.11
C ALA A 185 5.62 -3.92 -5.30
N TYR A 186 5.91 -2.62 -5.21
CA TYR A 186 6.66 -1.88 -6.22
C TYR A 186 8.05 -2.49 -6.46
N LEU A 187 8.83 -2.68 -5.40
CA LEU A 187 10.19 -3.23 -5.53
C LEU A 187 10.17 -4.68 -6.03
N THR A 188 9.26 -5.52 -5.52
CA THR A 188 9.14 -6.91 -5.98
C THR A 188 8.79 -6.96 -7.46
N LEU A 189 7.84 -6.15 -7.91
CA LEU A 189 7.43 -6.07 -9.31
C LEU A 189 8.57 -5.58 -10.20
N THR A 190 9.25 -4.52 -9.79
CA THR A 190 10.40 -3.94 -10.51
C THR A 190 11.52 -4.96 -10.71
N PHE A 191 11.93 -5.65 -9.65
CA PHE A 191 13.00 -6.65 -9.76
C PHE A 191 12.57 -7.94 -10.45
N ALA A 192 11.31 -8.35 -10.33
CA ALA A 192 10.78 -9.46 -11.10
C ALA A 192 10.77 -9.17 -12.61
N GLY A 193 10.36 -7.95 -13.00
CA GLY A 193 10.44 -7.48 -14.38
C GLY A 193 11.89 -7.45 -14.88
N PHE A 194 12.81 -6.88 -14.09
CA PHE A 194 14.23 -6.82 -14.42
C PHE A 194 14.84 -8.21 -14.62
N ALA A 195 14.53 -9.17 -13.74
CA ALA A 195 15.01 -10.54 -13.92
C ALA A 195 14.52 -11.14 -15.24
N THR A 196 13.29 -10.81 -15.66
CA THR A 196 12.79 -11.26 -16.96
C THR A 196 13.52 -10.58 -18.11
N TYR A 197 13.82 -9.29 -18.04
CA TYR A 197 14.59 -8.60 -19.09
C TYR A 197 15.97 -9.21 -19.32
N LEU A 198 16.61 -9.71 -18.26
CA LEU A 198 17.90 -10.41 -18.38
C LEU A 198 17.77 -11.79 -19.03
N LEU A 199 16.66 -12.50 -18.76
CA LEU A 199 16.45 -13.87 -19.23
C LEU A 199 15.72 -13.94 -20.57
N TYR A 200 14.93 -12.94 -20.89
CA TYR A 200 14.10 -12.85 -22.07
C TYR A 200 14.06 -11.41 -22.58
N PRO A 201 15.17 -10.91 -23.17
CA PRO A 201 15.15 -9.60 -23.80
C PRO A 201 14.14 -9.60 -24.95
N ALA A 202 13.40 -8.51 -25.11
CA ALA A 202 12.32 -8.41 -26.08
C ALA A 202 12.28 -7.02 -26.71
N ASP A 203 12.17 -6.98 -28.04
CA ASP A 203 12.12 -5.74 -28.79
C ASP A 203 10.72 -5.13 -28.78
N PRO A 204 10.62 -3.82 -28.60
CA PRO A 204 9.37 -3.08 -28.77
C PRO A 204 9.02 -2.89 -30.26
N PRO A 205 7.72 -2.62 -30.59
CA PRO A 205 7.29 -2.43 -31.97
C PRO A 205 8.08 -1.40 -32.77
N TRP A 206 8.50 -0.28 -32.14
CA TRP A 206 9.28 0.75 -32.82
C TRP A 206 10.65 0.24 -33.29
N LEU A 207 11.31 -0.60 -32.50
CA LEU A 207 12.59 -1.16 -32.83
C LEU A 207 12.46 -2.22 -33.96
N VAL A 208 11.46 -3.09 -33.83
CA VAL A 208 11.11 -4.08 -34.88
C VAL A 208 10.78 -3.39 -36.22
N SER A 209 10.15 -2.21 -36.18
CA SER A 209 9.90 -1.36 -37.35
C SER A 209 11.20 -0.78 -37.95
N GLN A 210 12.10 -0.29 -37.08
CA GLN A 210 13.42 0.22 -37.56
C GLN A 210 14.26 -0.85 -38.21
N GLU A 211 14.16 -2.10 -37.76
CA GLU A 211 14.82 -3.25 -38.35
C GLU A 211 14.18 -3.75 -39.65
N GLY A 212 13.08 -3.14 -40.08
CA GLY A 212 12.38 -3.48 -41.31
C GLY A 212 11.43 -4.68 -41.22
N ASN A 213 11.16 -5.17 -39.99
CA ASN A 213 10.29 -6.32 -39.76
C ASN A 213 8.78 -5.91 -39.54
N LEU A 214 8.50 -4.61 -39.45
CA LEU A 214 7.18 -3.99 -39.42
C LEU A 214 7.15 -2.77 -40.38
N PRO A 215 5.94 -2.32 -40.82
CA PRO A 215 5.80 -1.03 -41.46
C PRO A 215 6.40 0.09 -40.59
N HIS A 216 6.73 1.22 -41.21
CA HIS A 216 7.27 2.36 -40.47
C HIS A 216 6.31 2.79 -39.36
N LEU A 217 6.82 2.81 -38.11
CA LEU A 217 6.13 3.22 -36.90
C LEU A 217 6.85 4.40 -36.26
N SER A 218 6.07 5.41 -35.87
CA SER A 218 6.54 6.55 -35.13
C SER A 218 6.58 6.23 -33.62
N ARG A 219 7.62 6.69 -32.93
CA ARG A 219 7.61 6.76 -31.46
C ARG A 219 6.80 8.00 -31.04
N VAL A 220 5.48 7.90 -31.07
CA VAL A 220 4.57 9.06 -30.95
C VAL A 220 4.89 9.91 -29.72
N VAL A 221 5.14 9.30 -28.56
CA VAL A 221 5.44 10.05 -27.33
C VAL A 221 6.68 10.93 -27.50
N TRP A 222 7.73 10.38 -28.10
CA TRP A 222 9.02 11.04 -28.30
C TRP A 222 8.93 12.11 -29.40
N GLU A 223 8.24 11.83 -30.48
CA GLU A 223 8.02 12.79 -31.55
C GLU A 223 7.18 13.99 -31.08
N VAL A 224 6.12 13.76 -30.31
CA VAL A 224 5.30 14.83 -29.73
C VAL A 224 6.10 15.71 -28.78
N ILE A 225 6.96 15.11 -27.95
CA ILE A 225 7.86 15.88 -27.07
C ILE A 225 8.80 16.74 -27.92
N SER A 226 9.43 16.20 -28.96
CA SER A 226 10.39 16.92 -29.79
C SER A 226 9.79 18.10 -30.55
N VAL A 227 8.53 17.96 -31.03
CA VAL A 227 7.84 19.04 -31.76
C VAL A 227 7.04 19.99 -30.85
N SER A 228 6.97 19.70 -29.55
CA SER A 228 6.17 20.50 -28.58
C SER A 228 6.70 21.90 -28.36
N GLY A 229 7.89 22.22 -28.84
CA GLY A 229 8.54 23.50 -28.61
C GLY A 229 8.96 23.75 -27.15
N LEU A 230 8.98 22.71 -26.33
CA LEU A 230 9.50 22.79 -24.97
C LEU A 230 11.02 23.02 -25.03
N PRO A 231 11.56 24.08 -24.42
CA PRO A 231 12.99 24.41 -24.50
C PRO A 231 13.92 23.27 -24.04
N GLN A 232 13.40 22.35 -23.25
CA GLN A 232 14.12 21.23 -22.64
C GLN A 232 13.69 19.87 -23.21
N ALA A 233 13.05 19.83 -24.41
CA ALA A 233 12.63 18.59 -25.03
C ALA A 233 13.83 17.64 -25.22
N ASP A 234 14.96 18.17 -25.70
CA ASP A 234 16.19 17.39 -25.95
C ASP A 234 16.76 16.82 -24.66
N SER A 235 16.84 17.60 -23.59
CA SER A 235 17.33 17.11 -22.27
C SER A 235 16.40 16.06 -21.66
N LEU A 236 15.09 16.16 -21.91
CA LEU A 236 14.11 15.17 -21.46
C LEU A 236 14.27 13.84 -22.19
N LEU A 237 14.58 13.91 -23.48
CA LEU A 237 14.87 12.76 -24.33
C LEU A 237 16.21 12.13 -23.95
N GLU A 238 17.28 12.91 -23.79
CA GLU A 238 18.61 12.44 -23.40
C GLU A 238 18.59 11.80 -22.00
N ASN A 239 18.04 12.49 -21.00
CA ASN A 239 17.95 11.97 -19.62
C ASN A 239 17.05 10.74 -19.52
N GLY A 240 15.99 10.66 -20.32
CA GLY A 240 15.13 9.47 -20.42
C GLY A 240 15.84 8.28 -21.03
N SER A 241 16.77 8.50 -21.95
CA SER A 241 17.53 7.45 -22.67
C SER A 241 18.82 7.01 -21.99
N GLN A 242 19.42 7.81 -21.11
CA GLN A 242 20.73 7.58 -20.52
C GLN A 242 20.94 6.19 -19.88
N PHE A 243 19.87 5.61 -19.33
CA PHE A 243 19.87 4.24 -18.78
C PHE A 243 18.77 3.40 -19.44
N ALA A 244 18.38 3.74 -20.68
CA ALA A 244 17.38 2.95 -21.39
C ALA A 244 17.93 1.55 -21.69
N ASN A 245 17.07 0.57 -21.60
CA ASN A 245 17.28 -0.76 -22.11
C ASN A 245 16.23 -0.96 -23.21
N ASP A 246 16.63 -0.78 -24.46
CA ASP A 246 15.69 -0.79 -25.59
C ASP A 246 15.06 -2.17 -25.82
N VAL A 247 15.70 -3.24 -25.31
CA VAL A 247 15.21 -4.61 -25.41
C VAL A 247 14.47 -5.08 -24.16
N ALA A 248 13.98 -4.17 -23.34
CA ALA A 248 13.22 -4.46 -22.13
C ALA A 248 11.69 -4.29 -22.33
N ALA A 249 11.14 -4.81 -23.45
CA ALA A 249 9.72 -4.63 -23.72
C ALA A 249 8.83 -5.57 -22.88
N MET A 250 9.21 -6.80 -22.59
CA MET A 250 8.37 -7.77 -21.89
C MET A 250 8.99 -8.27 -20.58
N PRO A 251 8.26 -8.13 -19.43
CA PRO A 251 6.93 -7.56 -19.23
C PRO A 251 6.91 -6.03 -19.26
N SER A 252 5.85 -5.38 -19.76
CA SER A 252 5.72 -3.94 -19.68
C SER A 252 5.56 -3.44 -18.25
N LEU A 253 6.61 -2.85 -17.65
CA LEU A 253 6.51 -2.21 -16.34
C LEU A 253 5.69 -0.90 -16.39
N HIS A 254 5.62 -0.23 -17.55
CA HIS A 254 4.76 0.93 -17.75
C HIS A 254 3.29 0.59 -17.50
N SER A 255 2.82 -0.56 -17.97
CA SER A 255 1.46 -1.04 -17.77
C SER A 255 1.28 -1.73 -16.41
N ALA A 256 2.33 -2.39 -15.89
CA ALA A 256 2.28 -3.16 -14.67
C ALA A 256 2.10 -2.29 -13.42
N TYR A 257 2.71 -1.09 -13.36
CA TYR A 257 2.52 -0.20 -12.19
C TYR A 257 1.10 0.36 -12.08
N PRO A 258 0.44 0.86 -13.13
CA PRO A 258 -0.98 1.17 -13.08
C PRO A 258 -1.86 -0.01 -12.64
N ALA A 259 -1.61 -1.21 -13.16
CA ALA A 259 -2.33 -2.43 -12.78
C ALA A 259 -2.05 -2.82 -11.31
N MET A 260 -0.82 -2.68 -10.83
CA MET A 260 -0.46 -2.87 -9.42
C MET A 260 -1.25 -1.91 -8.52
N LEU A 261 -1.36 -0.63 -8.88
CA LEU A 261 -2.14 0.35 -8.14
C LEU A 261 -3.64 -0.01 -8.13
N LEU A 262 -4.18 -0.44 -9.26
CA LEU A 262 -5.54 -0.95 -9.37
C LEU A 262 -5.77 -2.09 -8.36
N PHE A 263 -4.97 -3.16 -8.40
CA PHE A 263 -5.13 -4.32 -7.52
C PHE A 263 -4.87 -4.00 -6.04
N PHE A 264 -3.92 -3.10 -5.76
CA PHE A 264 -3.58 -2.70 -4.41
C PHE A 264 -4.69 -1.89 -3.73
N PHE A 265 -5.26 -0.90 -4.43
CA PHE A 265 -6.25 0.01 -3.86
C PHE A 265 -7.68 -0.46 -4.00
N TRP A 266 -8.00 -1.38 -4.94
CA TRP A 266 -9.36 -1.83 -5.24
C TRP A 266 -10.23 -2.16 -4.03
N PRO A 267 -9.75 -2.93 -3.01
CA PRO A 267 -10.59 -3.33 -1.89
C PRO A 267 -11.07 -2.17 -1.01
N THR A 268 -10.31 -1.08 -0.98
CA THR A 268 -10.56 0.09 -0.12
C THR A 268 -11.04 1.31 -0.90
N ALA A 269 -11.09 1.23 -2.23
CA ALA A 269 -11.43 2.34 -3.10
C ALA A 269 -12.94 2.60 -3.14
N LYS A 270 -13.33 3.87 -3.09
CA LYS A 270 -14.69 4.33 -3.37
C LYS A 270 -15.04 4.10 -4.85
N ARG A 271 -16.34 4.07 -5.21
CA ARG A 271 -16.80 3.76 -6.57
C ARG A 271 -16.14 4.64 -7.65
N TRP A 272 -16.11 5.95 -7.46
CA TRP A 272 -15.46 6.86 -8.42
C TRP A 272 -13.95 6.60 -8.55
N LEU A 273 -13.29 6.30 -7.44
CA LEU A 273 -11.85 5.96 -7.45
C LEU A 273 -11.59 4.64 -8.16
N ARG A 274 -12.51 3.67 -8.05
CA ARG A 274 -12.40 2.40 -8.81
C ARG A 274 -12.46 2.65 -10.32
N ALA A 275 -13.32 3.57 -10.76
CA ALA A 275 -13.36 3.97 -12.18
C ALA A 275 -12.02 4.56 -12.63
N ALA A 276 -11.44 5.47 -11.86
CA ALA A 276 -10.12 6.04 -12.15
C ALA A 276 -9.00 4.98 -12.13
N LEU A 277 -9.05 4.05 -11.17
CA LEU A 277 -8.10 2.93 -11.09
C LEU A 277 -8.17 1.97 -12.27
N VAL A 278 -9.34 1.79 -12.88
CA VAL A 278 -9.51 1.01 -14.12
C VAL A 278 -9.09 1.83 -15.34
N ALA A 279 -9.51 3.09 -15.40
CA ALA A 279 -9.20 3.97 -16.53
C ALA A 279 -7.69 4.18 -16.70
N TYR A 280 -6.93 4.24 -15.62
CA TYR A 280 -5.49 4.51 -15.66
C TYR A 280 -4.70 3.41 -16.39
N PRO A 281 -4.76 2.10 -16.03
CA PRO A 281 -4.07 1.07 -16.78
C PRO A 281 -4.58 0.92 -18.22
N LEU A 282 -5.87 1.18 -18.50
CA LEU A 282 -6.39 1.17 -19.86
C LEU A 282 -5.83 2.33 -20.70
N ALA A 283 -5.80 3.55 -20.15
CA ALA A 283 -5.19 4.71 -20.81
C ALA A 283 -3.70 4.47 -21.06
N MET A 284 -2.98 3.90 -20.10
CA MET A 284 -1.58 3.53 -20.26
C MET A 284 -1.42 2.48 -21.37
N THR A 285 -2.25 1.45 -21.41
CA THR A 285 -2.24 0.44 -22.47
C THR A 285 -2.41 1.07 -23.84
N PHE A 286 -3.45 1.93 -24.00
CA PHE A 286 -3.66 2.66 -25.24
C PHE A 286 -2.42 3.46 -25.63
N THR A 287 -1.85 4.22 -24.71
CA THR A 287 -0.66 5.05 -24.94
C THR A 287 0.53 4.22 -25.40
N LEU A 288 0.77 3.07 -24.78
CA LEU A 288 1.93 2.22 -25.07
C LEU A 288 1.81 1.53 -26.43
N VAL A 289 0.63 1.04 -26.76
CA VAL A 289 0.36 0.39 -28.07
C VAL A 289 0.35 1.43 -29.18
N TYR A 290 -0.36 2.53 -29.00
CA TYR A 290 -0.40 3.66 -29.94
C TYR A 290 0.99 4.28 -30.16
N GLY A 291 1.75 4.43 -29.08
CA GLY A 291 3.10 5.01 -29.08
C GLY A 291 4.20 4.07 -29.65
N ALA A 292 3.86 2.85 -30.07
CA ALA A 292 4.79 1.81 -30.53
C ALA A 292 5.83 1.38 -29.47
N GLU A 293 5.56 1.62 -28.18
CA GLU A 293 6.48 1.26 -27.08
C GLU A 293 6.33 -0.21 -26.64
N HIS A 294 5.15 -0.82 -26.80
CA HIS A 294 4.88 -2.20 -26.40
C HIS A 294 3.88 -2.90 -27.31
N PHE A 295 4.06 -4.20 -27.51
CA PHE A 295 3.03 -5.09 -27.99
C PHE A 295 1.97 -5.33 -26.92
N ILE A 296 0.74 -5.71 -27.30
CA ILE A 296 -0.36 -5.97 -26.36
C ILE A 296 -0.01 -7.11 -25.38
N ILE A 297 0.71 -8.13 -25.86
CA ILE A 297 1.13 -9.24 -25.00
C ILE A 297 2.05 -8.78 -23.87
N ASP A 298 2.93 -7.80 -24.12
CA ASP A 298 3.84 -7.25 -23.10
C ASP A 298 3.03 -6.62 -21.95
N VAL A 299 1.93 -5.94 -22.33
CA VAL A 299 0.99 -5.33 -21.39
C VAL A 299 0.28 -6.39 -20.55
N PHE A 300 -0.23 -7.45 -21.18
CA PHE A 300 -0.93 -8.52 -20.47
C PHE A 300 -0.01 -9.26 -19.51
N VAL A 301 1.21 -9.54 -19.93
CA VAL A 301 2.24 -10.13 -19.05
C VAL A 301 2.55 -9.19 -17.90
N GLY A 302 2.70 -7.88 -18.15
CA GLY A 302 2.87 -6.86 -17.10
C GLY A 302 1.73 -6.85 -16.07
N TRP A 303 0.48 -6.95 -16.51
CA TRP A 303 -0.69 -7.05 -15.63
C TRP A 303 -0.70 -8.36 -14.82
N ALA A 304 -0.31 -9.47 -15.43
CA ALA A 304 -0.18 -10.76 -14.74
C ALA A 304 0.89 -10.69 -13.63
N TYR A 305 2.04 -10.09 -13.91
CA TYR A 305 3.09 -9.84 -12.90
C TYR A 305 2.56 -8.98 -11.74
N ALA A 306 1.86 -7.90 -12.05
CA ALA A 306 1.26 -7.04 -11.04
C ALA A 306 0.25 -7.80 -10.15
N ALA A 307 -0.60 -8.64 -10.76
CA ALA A 307 -1.56 -9.48 -10.05
C ALA A 307 -0.84 -10.49 -9.14
N VAL A 308 0.11 -11.25 -9.67
CA VAL A 308 0.87 -12.25 -8.91
C VAL A 308 1.58 -11.61 -7.71
N VAL A 309 2.24 -10.47 -7.92
CA VAL A 309 2.94 -9.75 -6.85
C VAL A 309 1.97 -9.25 -5.77
N VAL A 310 0.92 -8.53 -6.15
CA VAL A 310 -0.01 -7.95 -5.16
C VAL A 310 -0.76 -9.02 -4.39
N PHE A 311 -1.33 -10.01 -5.08
CA PHE A 311 -2.11 -11.07 -4.43
C PHE A 311 -1.20 -12.06 -3.69
N GLY A 312 -0.01 -12.35 -4.21
CA GLY A 312 1.00 -13.20 -3.57
C GLY A 312 1.47 -12.59 -2.24
N LEU A 313 1.87 -11.33 -2.23
CA LEU A 313 2.28 -10.62 -1.01
C LEU A 313 1.13 -10.52 0.00
N ARG A 314 -0.11 -10.30 -0.47
CA ARG A 314 -1.30 -10.30 0.40
C ARG A 314 -1.50 -11.68 1.04
N ARG A 315 -1.43 -12.76 0.26
CA ARG A 315 -1.57 -14.13 0.75
C ARG A 315 -0.49 -14.50 1.77
N LEU A 316 0.77 -14.12 1.50
CA LEU A 316 1.89 -14.34 2.43
C LEU A 316 1.68 -13.62 3.76
N ARG A 317 1.22 -12.36 3.75
CA ARG A 317 0.90 -11.62 4.97
C ARG A 317 -0.22 -12.28 5.77
N ASN A 318 -1.29 -12.69 5.10
CA ASN A 318 -2.42 -13.35 5.75
C ASN A 318 -2.00 -14.69 6.40
N ARG A 319 -1.16 -15.49 5.71
CA ARG A 319 -0.62 -16.73 6.27
C ARG A 319 0.25 -16.47 7.50
N ARG A 320 1.13 -15.45 7.46
CA ARG A 320 1.95 -15.06 8.61
C ARG A 320 1.11 -14.60 9.79
N ALA A 321 0.07 -13.81 9.55
CA ALA A 321 -0.86 -13.39 10.59
C ALA A 321 -1.61 -14.58 11.22
N ALA A 322 -2.11 -15.51 10.40
CA ALA A 322 -2.76 -16.73 10.88
C ALA A 322 -1.81 -17.61 11.70
N ALA A 323 -0.56 -17.80 11.25
CA ALA A 323 0.44 -18.56 11.99
C ALA A 323 0.80 -17.92 13.34
N ALA A 324 0.83 -16.57 13.40
CA ALA A 324 1.09 -15.86 14.65
C ALA A 324 -0.06 -16.01 15.68
N THR A 325 -1.31 -16.19 15.20
CA THR A 325 -2.48 -16.43 16.07
C THR A 325 -2.66 -17.91 16.43
N SER A 326 -2.06 -18.83 15.68
CA SER A 326 -2.12 -20.28 15.88
C SER A 326 -0.91 -20.81 16.67
N GLY A 327 -0.02 -19.94 17.17
CA GLY A 327 1.06 -20.31 18.08
C GLY A 327 0.49 -20.98 19.34
N PRO A 328 1.28 -21.84 20.04
CA PRO A 328 0.81 -22.46 21.28
C PRO A 328 0.29 -21.37 22.21
N ALA A 329 -0.90 -21.61 22.78
CA ALA A 329 -1.45 -20.74 23.80
C ALA A 329 -0.34 -20.43 24.82
N PRO A 330 -0.15 -19.19 25.24
CA PRO A 330 0.82 -18.90 26.28
C PRO A 330 0.51 -19.83 27.45
N ALA A 331 1.57 -20.54 27.94
CA ALA A 331 1.41 -21.40 29.10
C ALA A 331 0.67 -20.59 30.18
N PRO A 332 -0.34 -21.18 30.85
CA PRO A 332 -1.11 -20.48 31.84
C PRO A 332 -0.14 -19.83 32.82
N GLY A 333 -0.22 -18.52 32.92
CA GLY A 333 0.66 -17.78 33.83
C GLY A 333 0.36 -18.19 35.29
N PRO A 334 1.29 -17.99 36.23
CA PRO A 334 1.13 -18.43 37.63
C PRO A 334 -0.14 -17.89 38.30
N ALA A 335 -0.73 -16.81 37.77
CA ALA A 335 -2.01 -16.28 38.23
C ALA A 335 -3.23 -17.07 37.72
N GLN A 336 -3.16 -17.69 36.52
CA GLN A 336 -4.21 -18.59 36.01
C GLN A 336 -4.20 -19.93 36.68
N ASP A 337 -3.00 -20.52 36.90
CA ASP A 337 -2.83 -21.74 37.69
C ASP A 337 -3.36 -21.60 39.13
N THR A 338 -3.16 -20.40 39.74
CA THR A 338 -3.68 -20.13 41.08
C THR A 338 -5.20 -19.96 41.08
N ALA A 339 -5.78 -19.36 40.05
CA ALA A 339 -7.23 -19.19 39.91
C ALA A 339 -7.94 -20.52 39.61
N GLU A 340 -7.38 -21.40 38.77
CA GLU A 340 -7.91 -22.73 38.49
C GLU A 340 -7.82 -23.65 39.72
N ARG A 341 -6.73 -23.60 40.47
CA ARG A 341 -6.59 -24.34 41.73
C ARG A 341 -7.58 -23.83 42.78
N ALA A 342 -7.78 -22.51 42.89
CA ALA A 342 -8.76 -21.94 43.80
C ALA A 342 -10.20 -22.34 43.43
N ALA A 343 -10.52 -22.35 42.12
CA ALA A 343 -11.83 -22.79 41.62
C ALA A 343 -12.05 -24.30 41.86
N GLY A 344 -11.03 -25.13 41.68
CA GLY A 344 -11.07 -26.58 41.99
C GLY A 344 -11.32 -26.85 43.46
N LEU A 345 -10.64 -26.17 44.40
CA LEU A 345 -10.81 -26.28 45.84
C LEU A 345 -12.20 -25.80 46.28
N THR A 346 -12.77 -24.80 45.62
CA THR A 346 -14.12 -24.31 45.93
C THR A 346 -15.20 -25.28 45.49
N ALA A 347 -15.01 -25.92 44.31
CA ALA A 347 -15.91 -26.95 43.80
C ALA A 347 -15.87 -28.22 44.64
N GLU A 348 -14.69 -28.63 45.10
CA GLU A 348 -14.49 -29.81 45.99
C GLU A 348 -15.18 -29.58 47.36
N ARG A 349 -15.02 -28.43 47.98
CA ARG A 349 -15.73 -28.05 49.21
C ARG A 349 -17.25 -28.03 49.06
N ALA A 350 -17.74 -27.48 47.94
CA ALA A 350 -19.18 -27.48 47.66
C ALA A 350 -19.73 -28.91 47.49
N ALA A 351 -18.95 -29.81 46.84
CA ALA A 351 -19.33 -31.21 46.68
C ALA A 351 -19.37 -31.94 48.04
N GLU A 352 -18.39 -31.69 48.93
CA GLU A 352 -18.36 -32.25 50.29
C GLU A 352 -19.54 -31.78 51.14
N GLU A 353 -19.89 -30.48 51.07
CA GLU A 353 -21.03 -29.89 51.78
C GLU A 353 -22.35 -30.50 51.32
N ILE A 354 -22.57 -30.67 50.01
CA ILE A 354 -23.73 -31.35 49.46
C ILE A 354 -23.82 -32.81 49.91
N ALA A 355 -22.69 -33.53 49.89
CA ALA A 355 -22.66 -34.93 50.35
C ALA A 355 -22.99 -35.08 51.83
N ARG A 356 -22.54 -34.12 52.66
CA ARG A 356 -22.83 -34.09 54.08
C ARG A 356 -24.30 -33.77 54.36
N ASP A 357 -24.88 -32.76 53.68
CA ASP A 357 -26.31 -32.43 53.85
C ASP A 357 -27.20 -33.57 53.38
N THR A 358 -26.83 -34.27 52.32
CA THR A 358 -27.53 -35.46 51.82
C THR A 358 -27.48 -36.61 52.83
N ALA A 359 -26.32 -36.85 53.45
CA ALA A 359 -26.14 -37.90 54.50
C ALA A 359 -26.93 -37.57 55.75
N GLU A 360 -26.95 -36.30 56.20
CA GLU A 360 -27.75 -35.84 57.35
C GLU A 360 -29.27 -36.02 57.13
N ARG A 361 -29.77 -35.69 55.93
CA ARG A 361 -31.18 -35.93 55.56
C ARG A 361 -31.56 -37.37 55.56
N ALA A 362 -30.72 -38.23 54.96
CA ALA A 362 -30.95 -39.67 54.94
C ALA A 362 -30.94 -40.29 56.35
N ALA A 363 -30.06 -39.82 57.25
CA ALA A 363 -30.02 -40.24 58.64
C ALA A 363 -31.29 -39.79 59.45
N LYS A 364 -31.80 -38.58 59.14
CA LYS A 364 -33.02 -38.08 59.76
C LYS A 364 -34.25 -38.88 59.30
N GLU A 365 -34.39 -39.13 58.01
CA GLU A 365 -35.47 -39.96 57.45
C GLU A 365 -35.45 -41.38 57.98
N ALA A 366 -34.26 -42.01 58.10
CA ALA A 366 -34.12 -43.33 58.69
C ALA A 366 -34.53 -43.37 60.19
N LYS A 367 -34.27 -42.27 60.94
CA LYS A 367 -34.69 -42.15 62.33
C LYS A 367 -36.19 -42.00 62.44
N GLU A 368 -36.80 -41.14 61.63
CA GLU A 368 -38.29 -40.91 61.60
C GLU A 368 -39.03 -42.21 61.20
N ALA A 369 -38.50 -42.96 60.21
CA ALA A 369 -39.07 -44.24 59.83
C ALA A 369 -38.98 -45.27 60.97
N LYS A 370 -37.91 -45.27 61.77
CA LYS A 370 -37.72 -46.13 62.92
C LYS A 370 -38.63 -45.80 64.08
N ASP A 371 -38.86 -44.53 64.32
CA ASP A 371 -39.77 -44.04 65.35
C ASP A 371 -41.23 -44.34 64.97
N THR A 372 -41.62 -44.15 63.71
CA THR A 372 -42.93 -44.50 63.18
C THR A 372 -43.25 -46.01 63.28
N ALA A 373 -42.22 -46.86 62.96
CA ALA A 373 -42.35 -48.33 63.10
C ALA A 373 -42.54 -48.77 64.57
N LYS A 374 -41.88 -48.06 65.50
CA LYS A 374 -41.98 -48.31 66.93
C LYS A 374 -43.36 -47.92 67.51
N ASP A 375 -43.90 -46.84 67.03
CA ASP A 375 -45.25 -46.40 67.44
C ASP A 375 -46.34 -47.32 66.84
N ALA A 376 -46.18 -47.79 65.59
CA ALA A 376 -47.08 -48.78 65.03
C ALA A 376 -47.06 -50.11 65.77
N ALA A 377 -45.86 -50.57 66.20
CA ALA A 377 -45.71 -51.78 66.96
C ALA A 377 -46.36 -51.65 68.37
N LYS A 378 -46.39 -50.48 69.02
CA LYS A 378 -46.98 -50.21 70.25
C LYS A 378 -48.52 -50.17 70.21
N GLY A 379 -49.09 -49.57 69.10
CA GLY A 379 -50.54 -49.53 68.88
C GLY A 379 -51.12 -50.91 68.56
N THR A 380 -50.38 -51.87 68.04
CA THR A 380 -50.84 -53.27 67.86
C THR A 380 -50.77 -54.11 69.16
N ALA A 381 -49.91 -53.74 70.12
CA ALA A 381 -49.83 -54.39 71.38
C ALA A 381 -51.01 -53.96 72.33
N ASP A 382 -51.50 -52.74 72.22
CA ASP A 382 -52.65 -52.19 72.99
C ASP A 382 -54.00 -52.69 72.48
N LEU A 383 -54.07 -53.31 71.29
CA LEU A 383 -55.36 -53.87 70.77
C LEU A 383 -55.50 -55.35 70.94
N ALA A 384 -54.55 -56.04 71.65
CA ALA A 384 -54.51 -57.49 71.89
C ALA A 384 -54.57 -57.88 73.39
N GLY A 385 -54.91 -56.87 74.31
CA GLY A 385 -55.10 -57.04 75.73
C GLY A 385 -56.53 -56.93 76.22
#